data_1aaaeb9435978186de65d74cdd9a3f81
#
_entry.id   1aaaeb9435978186de65d74cdd9a3f81
#
_cell.length_a   1.000
_cell.length_b   1.000
_cell.length_c   1.000
_cell.angle_alpha   90.00
_cell.angle_beta   90.00
_cell.angle_gamma   90.00
#
_symmetry.space_group_name_H-M   'P 1'
#
loop_
_entity.id
_entity.type
_entity.pdbx_description
1 polymer ?
#
loop_
_entity_poly.entity_id
_entity_poly.type
_entity_poly.pdbx_seq_one_letter_code
_entity_poly.pdbx_strand_id
1 'polypeptide(L)'
;MFLDTEDVNLYYEVKGEGEPLLLVHGVVVDAGLYDEASKLLAKQYKVITYDRRGSSRSKVHGENVTYDVDTQIQDMCTLLDALGLEKVRICGVSAGAVLGCHFLQHYPERVEKLLMYEPPIITLLPERKDYQDWVLKMKDLISRRKYNGAFFEFVQSINGTDERAGEKPKDLAEREMNNIYHTLDDEYSVFIDYKPDMALVKKYVDKIVVAIGERSDGGPYPEAAKRFAKLSCAPLLHFPGYHNLPYELPLDFAVCVAGAFLMC
;
A
#
# COMPACT_ATOMS: atom_id res chain seq x y z
N MET A 1 16.85 -7.21 -7.49
CA MET A 1 17.76 -6.24 -8.15
C MET A 1 17.82 -4.98 -7.30
N PHE A 2 18.79 -4.10 -7.56
CA PHE A 2 18.88 -2.84 -6.83
C PHE A 2 19.00 -1.68 -7.82
N LEU A 3 18.33 -0.57 -7.50
CA LEU A 3 18.45 0.71 -8.19
C LEU A 3 19.02 1.71 -7.19
N ASP A 4 20.24 2.16 -7.46
CA ASP A 4 20.92 3.17 -6.66
C ASP A 4 20.53 4.56 -7.14
N THR A 5 20.08 5.41 -6.24
CA THR A 5 19.68 6.79 -6.48
C THR A 5 20.51 7.73 -5.59
N GLU A 6 20.18 9.02 -5.56
CA GLU A 6 20.92 10.00 -4.76
C GLU A 6 20.84 9.71 -3.26
N ASP A 7 19.70 9.20 -2.76
CA ASP A 7 19.42 9.07 -1.33
C ASP A 7 18.89 7.70 -0.89
N VAL A 8 18.63 6.79 -1.84
CA VAL A 8 18.16 5.44 -1.53
C VAL A 8 18.66 4.40 -2.53
N ASN A 9 19.00 3.21 -2.03
CA ASN A 9 19.25 2.02 -2.82
C ASN A 9 17.99 1.14 -2.79
N LEU A 10 17.14 1.27 -3.82
CA LEU A 10 15.84 0.59 -3.89
C LEU A 10 16.00 -0.87 -4.33
N TYR A 11 15.53 -1.79 -3.52
CA TYR A 11 15.36 -3.18 -3.94
C TYR A 11 14.08 -3.34 -4.76
N TYR A 12 14.18 -4.00 -5.90
CA TYR A 12 13.03 -4.32 -6.74
C TYR A 12 13.17 -5.65 -7.47
N GLU A 13 12.04 -6.20 -7.89
CA GLU A 13 11.94 -7.39 -8.72
C GLU A 13 11.03 -7.12 -9.92
N VAL A 14 11.33 -7.77 -11.04
CA VAL A 14 10.49 -7.78 -12.24
C VAL A 14 10.24 -9.22 -12.63
N LYS A 15 8.97 -9.60 -12.79
CA LYS A 15 8.55 -10.95 -13.18
C LYS A 15 7.55 -10.88 -14.32
N GLY A 16 7.69 -11.79 -15.29
CA GLY A 16 6.78 -11.89 -16.44
C GLY A 16 7.00 -10.83 -17.52
N GLU A 17 6.12 -10.88 -18.51
CA GLU A 17 6.08 -9.99 -19.67
C GLU A 17 4.64 -9.50 -19.88
N GLY A 18 4.44 -8.47 -20.69
CA GLY A 18 3.14 -7.90 -20.99
C GLY A 18 2.95 -6.49 -20.42
N GLU A 19 1.71 -6.13 -20.14
CA GLU A 19 1.35 -4.82 -19.58
C GLU A 19 1.99 -4.59 -18.21
N PRO A 20 2.63 -3.45 -17.97
CA PRO A 20 3.31 -3.21 -16.70
C PRO A 20 2.32 -3.03 -15.53
N LEU A 21 2.59 -3.75 -14.44
CA LEU A 21 1.84 -3.71 -13.19
C LEU A 21 2.79 -3.49 -12.02
N LEU A 22 2.68 -2.34 -11.37
CA LEU A 22 3.42 -2.01 -10.14
C LEU A 22 2.59 -2.41 -8.92
N LEU A 23 3.13 -3.26 -8.05
CA LEU A 23 2.55 -3.62 -6.76
C LEU A 23 3.24 -2.82 -5.65
N VAL A 24 2.47 -2.03 -4.91
CA VAL A 24 2.98 -1.13 -3.85
C VAL A 24 2.50 -1.60 -2.50
N HIS A 25 3.42 -2.01 -1.64
CA HIS A 25 3.12 -2.57 -0.33
C HIS A 25 2.76 -1.51 0.72
N GLY A 26 2.10 -1.95 1.80
CA GLY A 26 1.74 -1.15 2.96
C GLY A 26 2.91 -0.86 3.91
N VAL A 27 2.60 -0.36 5.11
CA VAL A 27 3.59 -0.19 6.18
C VAL A 27 3.91 -1.53 6.84
N VAL A 28 5.03 -1.61 7.54
CA VAL A 28 5.57 -2.81 8.25
C VAL A 28 6.07 -3.89 7.30
N VAL A 29 5.35 -4.21 6.24
CA VAL A 29 5.67 -5.24 5.25
C VAL A 29 6.70 -4.76 4.21
N ASP A 30 7.06 -5.64 3.30
CA ASP A 30 7.91 -5.35 2.13
C ASP A 30 7.33 -6.02 0.86
N ALA A 31 8.06 -5.99 -0.25
CA ALA A 31 7.64 -6.62 -1.52
C ALA A 31 7.38 -8.13 -1.41
N GLY A 32 7.92 -8.79 -0.38
CA GLY A 32 7.64 -10.20 -0.07
C GLY A 32 6.17 -10.49 0.22
N LEU A 33 5.38 -9.46 0.60
CA LEU A 33 3.93 -9.56 0.70
C LEU A 33 3.30 -10.14 -0.59
N TYR A 34 3.94 -9.90 -1.73
CA TYR A 34 3.44 -10.28 -3.06
C TYR A 34 4.16 -11.49 -3.67
N ASP A 35 5.06 -12.18 -2.96
CA ASP A 35 5.93 -13.19 -3.57
C ASP A 35 5.15 -14.23 -4.40
N GLU A 36 4.11 -14.84 -3.85
CA GLU A 36 3.31 -15.81 -4.58
C GLU A 36 2.32 -15.15 -5.55
N ALA A 37 1.68 -14.06 -5.15
CA ALA A 37 0.75 -13.35 -6.00
C ALA A 37 1.43 -12.78 -7.26
N SER A 38 2.66 -12.25 -7.13
CA SER A 38 3.43 -11.74 -8.28
C SER A 38 3.76 -12.82 -9.31
N LYS A 39 4.06 -14.05 -8.88
CA LYS A 39 4.29 -15.19 -9.79
C LYS A 39 3.03 -15.57 -10.60
N LEU A 40 1.86 -15.44 -9.95
CA LEU A 40 0.58 -15.72 -10.60
C LEU A 40 0.21 -14.64 -11.61
N LEU A 41 0.35 -13.36 -11.20
CA LEU A 41 0.10 -12.20 -12.06
C LEU A 41 1.10 -12.10 -13.23
N ALA A 42 2.33 -12.57 -13.04
CA ALA A 42 3.38 -12.59 -14.07
C ALA A 42 3.04 -13.48 -15.30
N LYS A 43 1.97 -14.27 -15.22
CA LYS A 43 1.45 -15.00 -16.39
C LYS A 43 0.77 -14.08 -17.42
N GLN A 44 0.39 -12.85 -17.02
CA GLN A 44 -0.36 -11.91 -17.85
C GLN A 44 0.27 -10.50 -17.86
N TYR A 45 1.05 -10.15 -16.84
CA TYR A 45 1.61 -8.82 -16.63
C TYR A 45 3.14 -8.87 -16.52
N LYS A 46 3.79 -7.76 -16.88
CA LYS A 46 5.14 -7.44 -16.40
C LYS A 46 5.00 -6.87 -15.00
N VAL A 47 5.11 -7.72 -13.98
CA VAL A 47 4.90 -7.37 -12.57
C VAL A 47 6.17 -6.78 -11.99
N ILE A 48 6.07 -5.58 -11.44
CA ILE A 48 7.13 -4.90 -10.71
C ILE A 48 6.73 -4.86 -9.23
N THR A 49 7.61 -5.32 -8.36
CA THR A 49 7.51 -5.18 -6.91
C THR A 49 8.77 -4.49 -6.40
N TYR A 50 8.69 -3.71 -5.34
CA TYR A 50 9.85 -3.06 -4.74
C TYR A 50 9.63 -2.88 -3.24
N ASP A 51 10.72 -2.85 -2.47
CA ASP A 51 10.68 -2.40 -1.10
C ASP A 51 10.71 -0.87 -1.10
N ARG A 52 9.72 -0.25 -0.45
CA ARG A 52 9.71 1.22 -0.31
C ARG A 52 10.93 1.69 0.47
N ARG A 53 11.31 2.96 0.32
CA ARG A 53 12.46 3.54 1.03
C ARG A 53 12.42 3.25 2.53
N GLY A 54 13.53 2.85 3.11
CA GLY A 54 13.66 2.48 4.53
C GLY A 54 13.12 1.10 4.89
N SER A 55 12.31 0.47 4.05
CA SER A 55 11.76 -0.86 4.32
C SER A 55 12.74 -1.96 3.90
N SER A 56 12.96 -2.92 4.79
CA SER A 56 13.68 -4.18 4.57
C SER A 56 14.98 -4.06 3.78
N ARG A 57 14.97 -4.37 2.48
CA ARG A 57 16.15 -4.41 1.60
C ARG A 57 16.49 -3.04 0.99
N SER A 58 15.53 -2.11 0.94
CA SER A 58 15.77 -0.75 0.47
C SER A 58 16.39 0.10 1.57
N LYS A 59 17.61 0.56 1.32
CA LYS A 59 18.39 1.30 2.30
C LYS A 59 18.54 2.76 1.89
N VAL A 60 18.14 3.65 2.77
CA VAL A 60 18.36 5.08 2.60
C VAL A 60 19.80 5.44 2.98
N HIS A 61 20.34 6.44 2.31
CA HIS A 61 21.66 7.01 2.57
C HIS A 61 21.61 8.54 2.38
N GLY A 62 22.55 9.26 2.95
CA GLY A 62 22.54 10.72 2.92
C GLY A 62 22.11 11.34 4.25
N GLU A 63 22.18 12.67 4.32
CA GLU A 63 21.99 13.40 5.58
C GLU A 63 20.54 13.92 5.79
N ASN A 64 19.77 14.11 4.71
CA ASN A 64 18.43 14.72 4.76
C ASN A 64 17.36 13.79 4.19
N VAL A 65 17.28 12.59 4.74
CA VAL A 65 16.30 11.59 4.30
C VAL A 65 14.91 11.95 4.78
N THR A 66 13.94 11.97 3.87
CA THR A 66 12.52 12.13 4.18
C THR A 66 11.72 10.91 3.74
N TYR A 67 10.57 10.70 4.40
CA TYR A 67 9.66 9.58 4.15
C TYR A 67 8.25 10.06 3.81
N ASP A 68 8.11 11.34 3.46
CA ASP A 68 6.84 11.90 3.03
C ASP A 68 6.32 11.26 1.72
N VAL A 69 5.04 11.50 1.43
CA VAL A 69 4.39 10.90 0.26
C VAL A 69 4.98 11.41 -1.06
N ASP A 70 5.44 12.66 -1.11
CA ASP A 70 6.04 13.26 -2.31
C ASP A 70 7.36 12.57 -2.67
N THR A 71 8.23 12.38 -1.67
CA THR A 71 9.49 11.66 -1.85
C THR A 71 9.25 10.21 -2.27
N GLN A 72 8.29 9.52 -1.65
CA GLN A 72 7.99 8.13 -2.00
C GLN A 72 7.41 7.97 -3.41
N ILE A 73 6.59 8.91 -3.90
CA ILE A 73 6.14 8.84 -5.30
C ILE A 73 7.25 9.21 -6.29
N GLN A 74 8.24 10.01 -5.87
CA GLN A 74 9.42 10.26 -6.68
C GLN A 74 10.27 8.99 -6.85
N ASP A 75 10.39 8.15 -5.81
CA ASP A 75 11.00 6.81 -5.94
C ASP A 75 10.28 5.96 -6.97
N MET A 76 8.93 6.00 -6.98
CA MET A 76 8.14 5.29 -7.98
C MET A 76 8.45 5.81 -9.39
N CYS A 77 8.53 7.13 -9.61
CA CYS A 77 8.94 7.71 -10.88
C CYS A 77 10.32 7.20 -11.30
N THR A 78 11.31 7.30 -10.42
CA THR A 78 12.68 6.91 -10.67
C THR A 78 12.79 5.42 -11.04
N LEU A 79 12.05 4.56 -10.34
CA LEU A 79 11.98 3.13 -10.65
C LEU A 79 11.37 2.88 -12.04
N LEU A 80 10.25 3.53 -12.35
CA LEU A 80 9.59 3.38 -13.65
C LEU A 80 10.46 3.88 -14.80
N ASP A 81 11.16 5.01 -14.60
CA ASP A 81 12.07 5.59 -15.59
C ASP A 81 13.28 4.67 -15.84
N ALA A 82 13.86 4.12 -14.78
CA ALA A 82 14.97 3.15 -14.89
C ALA A 82 14.56 1.87 -15.64
N LEU A 83 13.27 1.51 -15.60
CA LEU A 83 12.72 0.36 -16.32
C LEU A 83 12.20 0.71 -17.73
N GLY A 84 12.30 1.98 -18.15
CA GLY A 84 11.81 2.46 -19.45
C GLY A 84 10.28 2.39 -19.60
N LEU A 85 9.55 2.54 -18.48
CA LEU A 85 8.09 2.42 -18.45
C LEU A 85 7.43 3.80 -18.41
N GLU A 86 6.78 4.19 -19.50
CA GLU A 86 6.07 5.46 -19.58
C GLU A 86 4.76 5.43 -18.79
N LYS A 87 4.07 4.30 -18.76
CA LYS A 87 2.75 4.15 -18.15
C LYS A 87 2.60 2.79 -17.49
N VAL A 88 1.88 2.72 -16.37
CA VAL A 88 1.77 1.52 -15.55
C VAL A 88 0.37 1.38 -14.92
N ARG A 89 -0.10 0.14 -14.74
CA ARG A 89 -1.16 -0.17 -13.79
C ARG A 89 -0.57 -0.22 -12.40
N ILE A 90 -1.26 0.31 -11.40
CA ILE A 90 -0.82 0.30 -10.00
C ILE A 90 -1.84 -0.47 -9.17
N CYS A 91 -1.36 -1.42 -8.38
CA CYS A 91 -2.13 -2.01 -7.30
C CYS A 91 -1.42 -1.70 -5.98
N GLY A 92 -2.02 -0.82 -5.19
CA GLY A 92 -1.53 -0.44 -3.87
C GLY A 92 -2.36 -1.09 -2.77
N VAL A 93 -1.69 -1.60 -1.73
CA VAL A 93 -2.32 -2.15 -0.53
C VAL A 93 -2.02 -1.23 0.65
N SER A 94 -3.05 -0.86 1.44
CA SER A 94 -2.87 -0.03 2.62
C SER A 94 -2.17 1.31 2.30
N ALA A 95 -1.05 1.64 2.94
CA ALA A 95 -0.22 2.82 2.63
C ALA A 95 0.21 2.84 1.16
N GLY A 96 0.46 1.68 0.54
CA GLY A 96 0.73 1.61 -0.91
C GLY A 96 -0.43 2.10 -1.77
N ALA A 97 -1.67 1.95 -1.31
CA ALA A 97 -2.85 2.52 -1.98
C ALA A 97 -2.90 4.05 -1.85
N VAL A 98 -2.46 4.59 -0.71
CA VAL A 98 -2.29 6.04 -0.52
C VAL A 98 -1.26 6.58 -1.50
N LEU A 99 -0.09 5.92 -1.61
CA LEU A 99 0.96 6.31 -2.56
C LEU A 99 0.47 6.23 -4.00
N GLY A 100 -0.24 5.17 -4.38
CA GLY A 100 -0.86 5.07 -5.72
C GLY A 100 -1.85 6.20 -6.00
N CYS A 101 -2.67 6.58 -5.01
CA CYS A 101 -3.58 7.72 -5.12
C CYS A 101 -2.83 9.05 -5.28
N HIS A 102 -1.79 9.26 -4.50
CA HIS A 102 -0.96 10.45 -4.56
C HIS A 102 -0.20 10.54 -5.88
N PHE A 103 0.36 9.41 -6.35
CA PHE A 103 1.01 9.29 -7.65
C PHE A 103 0.06 9.64 -8.80
N LEU A 104 -1.19 9.12 -8.79
CA LEU A 104 -2.19 9.47 -9.79
C LEU A 104 -2.53 10.96 -9.83
N GLN A 105 -2.56 11.62 -8.68
CA GLN A 105 -2.85 13.05 -8.60
C GLN A 105 -1.74 13.91 -9.22
N HIS A 106 -0.47 13.50 -9.12
CA HIS A 106 0.69 14.25 -9.59
C HIS A 106 1.18 13.83 -10.97
N TYR A 107 1.01 12.55 -11.33
CA TYR A 107 1.48 11.96 -12.60
C TYR A 107 0.36 11.17 -13.29
N PRO A 108 -0.79 11.81 -13.59
CA PRO A 108 -1.96 11.10 -14.14
C PRO A 108 -1.70 10.46 -15.51
N GLU A 109 -0.77 11.01 -16.30
CA GLU A 109 -0.35 10.45 -17.60
C GLU A 109 0.44 9.15 -17.43
N ARG A 110 1.11 8.95 -16.29
CA ARG A 110 1.90 7.76 -15.97
C ARG A 110 1.04 6.58 -15.47
N VAL A 111 -0.24 6.83 -15.14
CA VAL A 111 -1.15 5.82 -14.59
C VAL A 111 -2.15 5.38 -15.64
N GLU A 112 -2.16 4.08 -15.96
CA GLU A 112 -3.22 3.46 -16.77
C GLU A 112 -4.46 3.23 -15.93
N LYS A 113 -4.32 2.51 -14.82
CA LYS A 113 -5.36 2.21 -13.83
C LYS A 113 -4.74 2.10 -12.45
N LEU A 114 -5.53 2.41 -11.44
CA LEU A 114 -5.18 2.31 -10.02
C LEU A 114 -6.20 1.46 -9.28
N LEU A 115 -5.75 0.35 -8.71
CA LEU A 115 -6.50 -0.43 -7.72
C LEU A 115 -5.98 -0.09 -6.31
N MET A 116 -6.89 0.39 -5.47
CA MET A 116 -6.62 0.76 -4.09
C MET A 116 -7.25 -0.27 -3.15
N TYR A 117 -6.46 -1.15 -2.56
CA TYR A 117 -6.95 -2.12 -1.59
C TYR A 117 -6.78 -1.59 -0.15
N GLU A 118 -7.91 -1.36 0.50
CA GLU A 118 -8.02 -0.84 1.87
C GLU A 118 -7.13 0.38 2.17
N PRO A 119 -7.23 1.48 1.41
CA PRO A 119 -6.47 2.70 1.67
C PRO A 119 -6.81 3.29 3.04
N PRO A 120 -5.83 3.50 3.95
CA PRO A 120 -6.06 4.01 5.30
C PRO A 120 -6.22 5.54 5.32
N ILE A 121 -7.08 6.10 4.48
CA ILE A 121 -7.30 7.55 4.41
C ILE A 121 -8.24 7.98 5.55
N ILE A 122 -7.76 7.88 6.77
CA ILE A 122 -8.49 8.10 8.02
C ILE A 122 -9.06 9.51 8.11
N THR A 123 -8.40 10.48 7.48
CA THR A 123 -8.86 11.88 7.45
C THR A 123 -10.20 12.10 6.73
N LEU A 124 -10.68 11.12 5.98
CA LEU A 124 -12.00 11.14 5.35
C LEU A 124 -13.11 10.55 6.23
N LEU A 125 -12.75 9.88 7.31
CA LEU A 125 -13.75 9.32 8.23
C LEU A 125 -14.56 10.44 8.90
N PRO A 126 -15.85 10.20 9.19
CA PRO A 126 -16.63 11.13 9.98
C PRO A 126 -16.01 11.28 11.38
N GLU A 127 -16.26 12.43 12.00
CA GLU A 127 -15.83 12.69 13.39
C GLU A 127 -16.52 11.70 14.34
N ARG A 128 -15.92 10.54 14.48
CA ARG A 128 -16.30 9.50 15.46
C ARG A 128 -15.28 9.51 16.59
N LYS A 129 -15.78 9.56 17.80
CA LYS A 129 -14.92 9.65 18.98
C LYS A 129 -13.96 8.46 19.10
N ASP A 130 -14.43 7.24 18.81
CA ASP A 130 -13.62 6.02 18.84
C ASP A 130 -12.43 6.06 17.88
N TYR A 131 -12.61 6.59 16.65
CA TYR A 131 -11.50 6.76 15.70
C TYR A 131 -10.53 7.86 16.13
N GLN A 132 -11.06 8.98 16.64
CA GLN A 132 -10.22 10.05 17.16
C GLN A 132 -9.39 9.60 18.36
N ASP A 133 -10.01 8.90 19.30
CA ASP A 133 -9.35 8.35 20.50
C ASP A 133 -8.26 7.33 20.08
N TRP A 134 -8.53 6.49 19.09
CA TRP A 134 -7.53 5.55 18.56
C TRP A 134 -6.35 6.26 17.91
N VAL A 135 -6.57 7.25 17.05
CA VAL A 135 -5.50 8.04 16.42
C VAL A 135 -4.65 8.76 17.49
N LEU A 136 -5.30 9.38 18.49
CA LEU A 136 -4.59 10.05 19.59
C LEU A 136 -3.78 9.05 20.42
N LYS A 137 -4.33 7.87 20.70
CA LYS A 137 -3.63 6.79 21.41
C LYS A 137 -2.39 6.33 20.64
N MET A 138 -2.51 6.12 19.33
CA MET A 138 -1.37 5.75 18.49
C MET A 138 -0.28 6.80 18.51
N LYS A 139 -0.63 8.08 18.30
CA LYS A 139 0.32 9.20 18.36
C LYS A 139 1.01 9.32 19.72
N ASP A 140 0.29 9.13 20.84
CA ASP A 140 0.87 9.12 22.18
C ASP A 140 1.85 7.95 22.38
N LEU A 141 1.48 6.74 21.98
CA LEU A 141 2.35 5.57 22.09
C LEU A 141 3.65 5.73 21.29
N ILE A 142 3.55 6.23 20.06
CA ILE A 142 4.70 6.49 19.17
C ILE A 142 5.58 7.59 19.78
N SER A 143 5.04 8.73 20.18
CA SER A 143 5.79 9.85 20.77
C SER A 143 6.58 9.44 22.03
N ARG A 144 6.07 8.46 22.76
CA ARG A 144 6.74 7.88 23.95
C ARG A 144 7.60 6.67 23.63
N ARG A 145 7.80 6.33 22.36
CA ARG A 145 8.55 5.15 21.90
C ARG A 145 8.07 3.83 22.52
N LYS A 146 6.75 3.73 22.79
CA LYS A 146 6.11 2.49 23.25
C LYS A 146 5.74 1.59 22.08
N TYR A 147 6.71 1.21 21.29
CA TYR A 147 6.52 0.54 20.00
C TYR A 147 5.73 -0.76 20.10
N ASN A 148 5.93 -1.59 21.12
CA ASN A 148 5.16 -2.81 21.29
C ASN A 148 3.66 -2.51 21.48
N GLY A 149 3.33 -1.46 22.23
CA GLY A 149 1.95 -1.02 22.42
C GLY A 149 1.35 -0.45 21.12
N ALA A 150 2.11 0.40 20.41
CA ALA A 150 1.68 0.96 19.14
C ALA A 150 1.49 -0.14 18.07
N PHE A 151 2.40 -1.09 17.98
CA PHE A 151 2.29 -2.22 17.07
C PHE A 151 1.09 -3.12 17.40
N PHE A 152 0.82 -3.38 18.67
CA PHE A 152 -0.38 -4.12 19.09
C PHE A 152 -1.67 -3.42 18.64
N GLU A 153 -1.80 -2.11 18.88
CA GLU A 153 -2.95 -1.32 18.44
C GLU A 153 -3.09 -1.32 16.91
N PHE A 154 -1.96 -1.21 16.19
CA PHE A 154 -1.93 -1.30 14.74
C PHE A 154 -2.47 -2.66 14.25
N VAL A 155 -1.94 -3.77 14.79
CA VAL A 155 -2.38 -5.12 14.42
C VAL A 155 -3.87 -5.33 14.70
N GLN A 156 -4.38 -4.81 15.84
CA GLN A 156 -5.80 -4.88 16.15
C GLN A 156 -6.67 -4.09 15.13
N SER A 157 -6.12 -3.04 14.52
CA SER A 157 -6.86 -2.21 13.56
C SER A 157 -7.01 -2.84 12.17
N ILE A 158 -6.17 -3.82 11.80
CA ILE A 158 -6.19 -4.49 10.50
C ILE A 158 -7.04 -5.77 10.48
N ASN A 159 -7.69 -6.10 11.58
CA ASN A 159 -8.71 -7.16 11.76
C ASN A 159 -8.45 -8.51 11.08
N GLY A 160 -8.10 -9.49 11.91
CA GLY A 160 -8.20 -10.91 11.55
C GLY A 160 -7.15 -11.43 10.58
N THR A 161 -7.14 -12.74 10.51
CA THR A 161 -6.32 -13.53 9.58
C THR A 161 -7.22 -14.62 8.99
N ASP A 162 -7.10 -14.91 7.70
CA ASP A 162 -7.89 -15.97 7.08
C ASP A 162 -7.42 -17.34 7.59
N GLU A 163 -8.37 -18.19 7.97
CA GLU A 163 -8.08 -19.56 8.45
C GLU A 163 -7.41 -20.45 7.40
N ARG A 164 -7.51 -20.05 6.12
CA ARG A 164 -6.86 -20.73 4.99
C ARG A 164 -5.43 -20.22 4.74
N ALA A 165 -4.99 -19.18 5.47
CA ALA A 165 -3.65 -18.63 5.33
C ALA A 165 -2.60 -19.69 5.70
N GLY A 166 -1.59 -19.83 4.85
CA GLY A 166 -0.40 -20.62 5.16
C GLY A 166 0.47 -19.98 6.23
N GLU A 167 1.48 -20.70 6.70
CA GLU A 167 2.49 -20.13 7.58
C GLU A 167 3.31 -19.05 6.84
N LYS A 168 3.49 -17.90 7.49
CA LYS A 168 4.32 -16.83 6.94
C LYS A 168 5.77 -17.30 6.87
N PRO A 169 6.48 -17.13 5.72
CA PRO A 169 7.89 -17.44 5.62
C PRO A 169 8.69 -16.72 6.71
N LYS A 170 9.59 -17.44 7.35
CA LYS A 170 10.33 -16.94 8.53
C LYS A 170 11.14 -15.67 8.21
N ASP A 171 11.79 -15.64 7.06
CA ASP A 171 12.59 -14.49 6.62
C ASP A 171 11.71 -13.23 6.35
N LEU A 172 10.49 -13.42 5.83
CA LEU A 172 9.53 -12.32 5.69
C LEU A 172 9.09 -11.80 7.06
N ALA A 173 8.76 -12.70 7.99
CA ALA A 173 8.37 -12.30 9.33
C ALA A 173 9.51 -11.55 10.07
N GLU A 174 10.76 -11.98 9.92
CA GLU A 174 11.93 -11.31 10.49
C GLU A 174 12.11 -9.90 9.87
N ARG A 175 11.94 -9.74 8.57
CA ARG A 175 12.03 -8.42 7.91
C ARG A 175 10.92 -7.49 8.36
N GLU A 176 9.69 -7.98 8.48
CA GLU A 176 8.56 -7.19 8.99
C GLU A 176 8.81 -6.69 10.41
N MET A 177 9.31 -7.55 11.30
CA MET A 177 9.66 -7.14 12.67
C MET A 177 10.72 -6.03 12.69
N ASN A 178 11.69 -6.06 11.79
CA ASN A 178 12.71 -5.01 11.68
C ASN A 178 12.15 -3.69 11.13
N ASN A 179 11.08 -3.75 10.30
CA ASN A 179 10.43 -2.57 9.73
C ASN A 179 9.55 -1.81 10.74
N ILE A 180 9.20 -2.41 11.89
CA ILE A 180 8.27 -1.78 12.86
C ILE A 180 8.79 -0.42 13.32
N TYR A 181 10.08 -0.31 13.66
CA TYR A 181 10.64 0.95 14.16
C TYR A 181 10.58 2.05 13.11
N HIS A 182 11.07 1.77 11.90
CA HIS A 182 10.98 2.67 10.77
C HIS A 182 9.51 3.09 10.49
N THR A 183 8.60 2.11 10.43
CA THR A 183 7.19 2.40 10.21
C THR A 183 6.63 3.37 11.26
N LEU A 184 6.88 3.13 12.54
CA LEU A 184 6.28 3.92 13.61
C LEU A 184 6.93 5.30 13.76
N ASP A 185 8.26 5.39 13.64
CA ASP A 185 8.98 6.65 13.82
C ASP A 185 8.87 7.57 12.60
N ASP A 186 8.93 7.02 11.39
CA ASP A 186 9.15 7.79 10.17
C ASP A 186 7.90 7.89 9.28
N GLU A 187 7.07 6.83 9.20
CA GLU A 187 6.02 6.76 8.20
C GLU A 187 4.59 6.88 8.75
N TYR A 188 4.32 6.38 9.96
CA TYR A 188 2.94 6.22 10.44
C TYR A 188 2.16 7.55 10.42
N SER A 189 2.79 8.63 10.89
CA SER A 189 2.17 9.96 10.91
C SER A 189 1.88 10.47 9.49
N VAL A 190 2.74 10.17 8.53
CA VAL A 190 2.60 10.57 7.13
C VAL A 190 1.31 10.01 6.54
N PHE A 191 1.04 8.72 6.77
CA PHE A 191 -0.13 8.07 6.20
C PHE A 191 -1.42 8.34 6.97
N ILE A 192 -1.38 8.44 8.31
CA ILE A 192 -2.57 8.70 9.12
C ILE A 192 -3.11 10.12 8.94
N ASP A 193 -2.22 11.08 8.67
CA ASP A 193 -2.58 12.48 8.46
C ASP A 193 -2.76 12.84 6.96
N TYR A 194 -2.59 11.87 6.05
CA TYR A 194 -2.72 12.08 4.62
C TYR A 194 -4.12 12.58 4.23
N LYS A 195 -4.15 13.61 3.38
CA LYS A 195 -5.38 14.19 2.83
C LYS A 195 -5.27 14.27 1.30
N PRO A 196 -6.03 13.45 0.57
CA PRO A 196 -6.05 13.54 -0.89
C PRO A 196 -6.73 14.84 -1.36
N ASP A 197 -6.27 15.39 -2.48
CA ASP A 197 -7.05 16.38 -3.20
C ASP A 197 -8.24 15.68 -3.88
N MET A 198 -9.41 15.79 -3.27
CA MET A 198 -10.62 15.15 -3.77
C MET A 198 -11.11 15.72 -5.11
N ALA A 199 -10.68 16.93 -5.51
CA ALA A 199 -10.99 17.47 -6.82
C ALA A 199 -10.18 16.74 -7.91
N LEU A 200 -8.89 16.53 -7.67
CA LEU A 200 -8.03 15.72 -8.55
C LEU A 200 -8.46 14.25 -8.59
N VAL A 201 -8.79 13.66 -7.43
CA VAL A 201 -9.31 12.29 -7.37
C VAL A 201 -10.54 12.14 -8.26
N LYS A 202 -11.52 13.04 -8.16
CA LYS A 202 -12.73 13.01 -9.00
C LYS A 202 -12.44 13.23 -10.47
N LYS A 203 -11.46 14.08 -10.80
CA LYS A 203 -11.04 14.32 -12.18
C LYS A 203 -10.53 13.04 -12.87
N TYR A 204 -9.89 12.16 -12.12
CA TYR A 204 -9.28 10.92 -12.63
C TYR A 204 -9.97 9.65 -12.12
N VAL A 205 -11.24 9.76 -11.70
CA VAL A 205 -12.00 8.66 -11.11
C VAL A 205 -12.19 7.47 -12.04
N ASP A 206 -12.22 7.70 -13.33
CA ASP A 206 -12.27 6.67 -14.38
C ASP A 206 -11.07 5.73 -14.38
N LYS A 207 -9.96 6.13 -13.73
CA LYS A 207 -8.77 5.30 -13.55
C LYS A 207 -8.76 4.54 -12.22
N ILE A 208 -9.69 4.83 -11.29
CA ILE A 208 -9.63 4.34 -9.90
C ILE A 208 -10.63 3.21 -9.68
N VAL A 209 -10.16 2.15 -9.05
CA VAL A 209 -10.99 1.11 -8.44
C VAL A 209 -10.57 0.99 -6.98
N VAL A 210 -11.55 0.96 -6.08
CA VAL A 210 -11.33 0.72 -4.65
C VAL A 210 -11.76 -0.70 -4.32
N ALA A 211 -11.00 -1.38 -3.46
CA ALA A 211 -11.39 -2.70 -2.98
C ALA A 211 -11.19 -2.82 -1.46
N ILE A 212 -12.02 -3.66 -0.84
CA ILE A 212 -11.93 -4.05 0.57
C ILE A 212 -12.04 -5.55 0.70
N GLY A 213 -11.50 -6.12 1.78
CA GLY A 213 -11.72 -7.50 2.14
C GLY A 213 -13.14 -7.71 2.69
N GLU A 214 -13.83 -8.74 2.25
CA GLU A 214 -15.19 -9.08 2.72
C GLU A 214 -15.26 -9.31 4.23
N ARG A 215 -14.14 -9.73 4.84
CA ARG A 215 -14.01 -10.06 6.24
C ARG A 215 -13.32 -8.96 7.06
N SER A 216 -12.88 -7.88 6.44
CA SER A 216 -12.25 -6.74 7.12
C SER A 216 -13.27 -5.78 7.77
N ASP A 217 -14.56 -6.06 7.71
CA ASP A 217 -15.63 -5.17 8.15
C ASP A 217 -15.47 -4.71 9.61
N GLY A 218 -15.79 -3.43 9.86
CA GLY A 218 -15.79 -2.82 11.21
C GLY A 218 -14.47 -2.16 11.62
N GLY A 219 -13.38 -2.34 10.86
CA GLY A 219 -12.11 -1.64 11.09
C GLY A 219 -12.05 -0.24 10.48
N PRO A 220 -11.11 0.60 10.93
CA PRO A 220 -10.97 1.97 10.42
C PRO A 220 -10.57 2.01 8.94
N TYR A 221 -9.78 1.06 8.45
CA TYR A 221 -9.26 1.06 7.07
C TYR A 221 -10.33 0.70 6.03
N PRO A 222 -11.13 -0.39 6.16
CA PRO A 222 -12.22 -0.64 5.23
C PRO A 222 -13.28 0.47 5.28
N GLU A 223 -13.55 1.07 6.44
CA GLU A 223 -14.47 2.21 6.53
C GLU A 223 -13.92 3.46 5.82
N ALA A 224 -12.62 3.74 5.91
CA ALA A 224 -11.96 4.81 5.15
C ALA A 224 -12.03 4.55 3.64
N ALA A 225 -11.80 3.31 3.21
CA ALA A 225 -11.91 2.89 1.82
C ALA A 225 -13.33 3.06 1.26
N LYS A 226 -14.36 2.61 1.99
CA LYS A 226 -15.78 2.82 1.64
C LYS A 226 -16.10 4.31 1.53
N ARG A 227 -15.59 5.12 2.47
CA ARG A 227 -15.81 6.57 2.47
C ARG A 227 -15.14 7.23 1.28
N PHE A 228 -13.89 6.85 0.97
CA PHE A 228 -13.19 7.33 -0.22
C PHE A 228 -13.95 6.99 -1.50
N ALA A 229 -14.35 5.73 -1.69
CA ALA A 229 -15.12 5.29 -2.85
C ALA A 229 -16.42 6.09 -3.00
N LYS A 230 -17.17 6.29 -1.90
CA LYS A 230 -18.40 7.10 -1.89
C LYS A 230 -18.14 8.56 -2.29
N LEU A 231 -17.11 9.20 -1.75
CA LEU A 231 -16.82 10.61 -1.99
C LEU A 231 -16.26 10.87 -3.38
N SER A 232 -15.50 9.93 -3.94
CA SER A 232 -14.91 10.00 -5.28
C SER A 232 -15.85 9.52 -6.37
N CYS A 233 -16.89 8.74 -6.04
CA CYS A 233 -17.72 7.97 -6.98
C CYS A 233 -16.92 6.84 -7.68
N ALA A 234 -15.81 6.39 -7.13
CA ALA A 234 -15.07 5.24 -7.64
C ALA A 234 -15.83 3.94 -7.36
N PRO A 235 -15.76 2.94 -8.25
CA PRO A 235 -16.30 1.61 -7.97
C PRO A 235 -15.65 1.00 -6.75
N LEU A 236 -16.47 0.32 -5.91
CA LEU A 236 -16.03 -0.41 -4.73
C LEU A 236 -16.23 -1.90 -4.97
N LEU A 237 -15.16 -2.66 -4.89
CA LEU A 237 -15.14 -4.12 -4.99
C LEU A 237 -14.95 -4.76 -3.62
N HIS A 238 -15.44 -5.98 -3.48
CA HIS A 238 -15.23 -6.82 -2.30
C HIS A 238 -14.37 -8.01 -2.72
N PHE A 239 -13.19 -8.13 -2.10
CA PHE A 239 -12.27 -9.23 -2.30
C PHE A 239 -12.44 -10.25 -1.17
N PRO A 240 -12.22 -11.55 -1.39
CA PRO A 240 -12.30 -12.52 -0.31
C PRO A 240 -11.22 -12.28 0.74
N GLY A 241 -11.52 -12.55 2.02
CA GLY A 241 -10.54 -12.49 3.10
C GLY A 241 -10.40 -11.13 3.78
N TYR A 242 -9.21 -10.87 4.31
CA TYR A 242 -8.87 -9.74 5.19
C TYR A 242 -7.82 -8.82 4.58
N HIS A 243 -7.31 -7.86 5.38
CA HIS A 243 -6.31 -6.87 4.98
C HIS A 243 -5.04 -7.47 4.36
N ASN A 244 -4.59 -8.60 4.86
CA ASN A 244 -3.37 -9.28 4.40
C ASN A 244 -3.62 -10.26 3.22
N LEU A 245 -4.72 -10.10 2.50
CA LEU A 245 -5.12 -10.94 1.38
C LEU A 245 -3.98 -11.29 0.39
N PRO A 246 -3.09 -10.36 -0.02
CA PRO A 246 -2.04 -10.69 -1.00
C PRO A 246 -1.12 -11.82 -0.56
N TYR A 247 -0.86 -11.92 0.74
CA TYR A 247 -0.05 -12.96 1.35
C TYR A 247 -0.89 -14.18 1.76
N GLU A 248 -2.06 -13.94 2.39
CA GLU A 248 -2.87 -15.02 2.97
C GLU A 248 -3.52 -15.89 1.89
N LEU A 249 -4.01 -15.28 0.82
CA LEU A 249 -4.70 -15.93 -0.28
C LEU A 249 -4.19 -15.40 -1.62
N PRO A 250 -2.94 -15.69 -2.00
CA PRO A 250 -2.29 -15.07 -3.16
C PRO A 250 -2.98 -15.38 -4.49
N LEU A 251 -3.63 -16.55 -4.62
CA LEU A 251 -4.40 -16.88 -5.82
C LEU A 251 -5.67 -16.03 -5.92
N ASP A 252 -6.43 -15.91 -4.83
CA ASP A 252 -7.64 -15.11 -4.78
C ASP A 252 -7.30 -13.64 -5.06
N PHE A 253 -6.23 -13.12 -4.44
CA PHE A 253 -5.75 -11.77 -4.70
C PHE A 253 -5.38 -11.56 -6.18
N ALA A 254 -4.60 -12.46 -6.77
CA ALA A 254 -4.18 -12.33 -8.17
C ALA A 254 -5.38 -12.34 -9.13
N VAL A 255 -6.37 -13.22 -8.91
CA VAL A 255 -7.61 -13.29 -9.70
C VAL A 255 -8.42 -11.99 -9.56
N CYS A 256 -8.57 -11.47 -8.33
CA CYS A 256 -9.30 -10.24 -8.06
C CYS A 256 -8.61 -9.03 -8.68
N VAL A 257 -7.28 -8.91 -8.60
CA VAL A 257 -6.50 -7.83 -9.23
C VAL A 257 -6.68 -7.86 -10.75
N ALA A 258 -6.51 -9.03 -11.39
CA ALA A 258 -6.70 -9.16 -12.83
C ALA A 258 -8.15 -8.80 -13.23
N GLY A 259 -9.15 -9.28 -12.49
CA GLY A 259 -10.56 -8.96 -12.71
C GLY A 259 -10.88 -7.47 -12.57
N ALA A 260 -10.34 -6.80 -11.55
CA ALA A 260 -10.53 -5.37 -11.33
C ALA A 260 -10.02 -4.51 -12.50
N PHE A 261 -8.91 -4.90 -13.11
CA PHE A 261 -8.36 -4.18 -14.27
C PHE A 261 -9.08 -4.47 -15.59
N LEU A 262 -9.94 -5.48 -15.66
CA LEU A 262 -10.79 -5.75 -16.83
C LEU A 262 -12.13 -5.00 -16.78
N MET A 263 -12.57 -4.54 -15.61
CA MET A 263 -13.87 -3.87 -15.42
C MET A 263 -13.88 -2.41 -15.83
N CYS A 264 -12.75 -1.85 -16.19
CA CYS A 264 -12.60 -0.41 -16.40
C CYS A 264 -12.20 -0.06 -17.82
#